data_87ece026c87ee83d659c0fc3b0e06f58
#
_entry.id   87ece026c87ee83d659c0fc3b0e06f58
#
_cell.length_a   1.000
_cell.length_b   1.000
_cell.length_c   1.000
_cell.angle_alpha   90.00
_cell.angle_beta   90.00
_cell.angle_gamma   90.00
#
_symmetry.space_group_name_H-M   'P 1'
#
loop_
_entity.id
_entity.type
_entity.pdbx_description
1 polymer ?
#
loop_
_entity_poly.entity_id
_entity_poly.type
_entity_poly.pdbx_seq_one_letter_code
_entity_poly.pdbx_strand_id
1 'polypeptide(L)'
;MLRGDAEQYGWDRAAAGLIATCPITELEFFNSARSAADRAQGIEDMHALFGWVPVDDRAYDRAWQVQEMLTRRGQHRSAGAVDLVVAATAELQGLTLLHRDRDFECIAAVTGQALQWYGPEAGK
;
A
#
# COMPACT_ATOMS: atom_id res chain seq x y z
N MET A 1 -4.60 0.99 -5.69
CA MET A 1 -5.87 1.05 -5.04
C MET A 1 -6.92 0.18 -5.71
N LEU A 2 -7.97 -0.13 -4.99
CA LEU A 2 -8.92 -1.19 -5.32
C LEU A 2 -9.88 -0.82 -6.44
N ARG A 3 -10.08 -1.73 -7.41
CA ARG A 3 -11.01 -1.52 -8.54
C ARG A 3 -11.64 -2.86 -8.93
N GLY A 4 -12.91 -2.82 -9.38
CA GLY A 4 -13.63 -4.02 -9.76
C GLY A 4 -13.80 -4.98 -8.58
N ASP A 5 -13.57 -6.27 -8.81
CA ASP A 5 -13.71 -7.29 -7.75
C ASP A 5 -12.74 -7.03 -6.61
N ALA A 6 -11.55 -6.54 -6.92
CA ALA A 6 -10.57 -6.16 -5.93
C ALA A 6 -11.05 -4.97 -5.10
N GLU A 7 -11.73 -4.02 -5.75
CA GLU A 7 -12.33 -2.88 -5.07
C GLU A 7 -13.42 -3.35 -4.09
N GLN A 8 -14.30 -4.25 -4.51
CA GLN A 8 -15.33 -4.78 -3.65
C GLN A 8 -14.73 -5.52 -2.45
N TYR A 9 -13.70 -6.34 -2.68
CA TYR A 9 -12.98 -7.02 -1.60
C TYR A 9 -12.44 -6.03 -0.57
N GLY A 10 -11.86 -4.93 -1.03
CA GLY A 10 -11.33 -3.88 -0.16
C GLY A 10 -12.43 -3.16 0.62
N TRP A 11 -13.54 -2.83 -0.04
CA TRP A 11 -14.66 -2.17 0.62
C TRP A 11 -15.31 -3.06 1.68
N ASP A 12 -15.46 -4.35 1.43
CA ASP A 12 -15.99 -5.30 2.41
C ASP A 12 -15.09 -5.37 3.65
N ARG A 13 -13.78 -5.43 3.43
CA ARG A 13 -12.80 -5.43 4.52
C ARG A 13 -12.78 -4.12 5.28
N ALA A 14 -12.86 -3.01 4.57
CA ALA A 14 -12.91 -1.68 5.17
C ALA A 14 -14.15 -1.49 6.02
N ALA A 15 -15.31 -1.93 5.52
CA ALA A 15 -16.57 -1.88 6.26
C ALA A 15 -16.51 -2.70 7.56
N ALA A 16 -15.68 -3.75 7.59
CA ALA A 16 -15.44 -4.55 8.79
C ALA A 16 -14.37 -3.93 9.71
N GLY A 17 -13.80 -2.80 9.37
CA GLY A 17 -12.76 -2.14 10.16
C GLY A 17 -11.40 -2.81 10.09
N LEU A 18 -11.12 -3.56 9.03
CA LEU A 18 -9.92 -4.38 8.90
C LEU A 18 -8.80 -3.75 8.09
N ILE A 19 -9.04 -2.61 7.42
CA ILE A 19 -8.07 -1.97 6.54
C ILE A 19 -7.78 -0.54 6.99
N ALA A 20 -6.50 -0.17 6.98
CA ALA A 20 -6.05 1.19 7.20
C ALA A 20 -5.32 1.70 5.96
N THR A 21 -5.29 3.01 5.78
CA THR A 21 -4.49 3.69 4.76
C THR A 21 -3.48 4.61 5.42
N CYS A 22 -2.55 5.12 4.62
CA CYS A 22 -1.62 6.16 5.06
C CYS A 22 -1.62 7.31 4.04
N PRO A 23 -1.11 8.49 4.42
CA PRO A 23 -1.17 9.66 3.53
C PRO A 23 -0.61 9.44 2.14
N ILE A 24 0.49 8.70 2.01
CA ILE A 24 1.11 8.45 0.71
C ILE A 24 0.22 7.58 -0.17
N THR A 25 -0.41 6.55 0.39
CA THR A 25 -1.35 5.70 -0.34
C THR A 25 -2.55 6.52 -0.82
N GLU A 26 -3.07 7.39 0.03
CA GLU A 26 -4.20 8.25 -0.33
C GLU A 26 -3.83 9.20 -1.48
N LEU A 27 -2.67 9.82 -1.41
CA LEU A 27 -2.20 10.71 -2.48
C LEU A 27 -2.06 9.97 -3.81
N GLU A 28 -1.51 8.77 -3.79
CA GLU A 28 -1.41 7.91 -4.97
C GLU A 28 -2.78 7.63 -5.57
N PHE A 29 -3.71 7.24 -4.72
CA PHE A 29 -5.06 6.91 -5.17
C PHE A 29 -5.77 8.12 -5.78
N PHE A 30 -5.74 9.26 -5.10
CA PHE A 30 -6.46 10.44 -5.56
C PHE A 30 -5.76 11.17 -6.71
N ASN A 31 -4.58 10.72 -7.12
CA ASN A 31 -3.92 11.19 -8.33
C ASN A 31 -4.80 10.96 -9.58
N SER A 32 -5.66 9.95 -9.57
CA SER A 32 -6.54 9.62 -10.68
C SER A 32 -7.96 10.17 -10.53
N ALA A 33 -8.20 11.08 -9.61
CA ALA A 33 -9.51 11.70 -9.42
C ALA A 33 -9.93 12.46 -10.69
N ARG A 34 -11.21 12.35 -11.04
CA ARG A 34 -11.76 12.95 -12.26
C ARG A 34 -12.02 14.43 -12.13
N SER A 35 -12.23 14.92 -10.92
CA SER A 35 -12.55 16.31 -10.62
C SER A 35 -12.30 16.59 -9.14
N ALA A 36 -12.33 17.87 -8.77
CA ALA A 36 -12.23 18.26 -7.35
C ALA A 36 -13.41 17.70 -6.55
N ALA A 37 -14.61 17.67 -7.13
CA ALA A 37 -15.78 17.12 -6.45
C ALA A 37 -15.66 15.60 -6.26
N ASP A 38 -15.18 14.89 -7.25
CA ASP A 38 -14.92 13.45 -7.18
C ASP A 38 -13.89 13.14 -6.09
N ARG A 39 -12.82 13.90 -6.05
CA ARG A 39 -11.79 13.76 -5.03
C ARG A 39 -12.33 13.99 -3.63
N ALA A 40 -13.10 15.05 -3.44
CA ALA A 40 -13.68 15.38 -2.14
C ALA A 40 -14.61 14.28 -1.63
N GLN A 41 -15.45 13.75 -2.50
CA GLN A 41 -16.33 12.63 -2.15
C GLN A 41 -15.53 11.37 -1.82
N GLY A 42 -14.51 11.08 -2.61
CA GLY A 42 -13.65 9.92 -2.40
C GLY A 42 -12.92 9.99 -1.05
N ILE A 43 -12.46 11.17 -0.65
CA ILE A 43 -11.82 11.39 0.63
C ILE A 43 -12.79 11.10 1.78
N GLU A 44 -14.01 11.62 1.70
CA GLU A 44 -15.04 11.36 2.71
C GLU A 44 -15.32 9.86 2.84
N ASP A 45 -15.51 9.18 1.71
CA ASP A 45 -15.80 7.75 1.69
C ASP A 45 -14.65 6.95 2.28
N MET A 46 -13.42 7.28 1.90
CA MET A 46 -12.24 6.59 2.40
C MET A 46 -12.07 6.78 3.90
N HIS A 47 -12.22 8.00 4.40
CA HIS A 47 -12.07 8.28 5.83
C HIS A 47 -13.20 7.71 6.67
N ALA A 48 -14.36 7.47 6.06
CA ALA A 48 -15.47 6.81 6.76
C ALA A 48 -15.25 5.31 6.94
N LEU A 49 -14.55 4.66 6.01
CA LEU A 49 -14.44 3.20 5.95
C LEU A 49 -13.08 2.66 6.38
N PHE A 50 -11.99 3.38 6.10
CA PHE A 50 -10.64 2.92 6.38
C PHE A 50 -10.10 3.55 7.66
N GLY A 51 -9.33 2.77 8.41
CA GLY A 51 -8.48 3.34 9.45
C GLY A 51 -7.34 4.13 8.81
N TRP A 52 -6.58 4.84 9.62
CA TRP A 52 -5.50 5.68 9.14
C TRP A 52 -4.26 5.49 10.02
N VAL A 53 -3.10 5.39 9.37
CA VAL A 53 -1.82 5.31 10.06
C VAL A 53 -0.87 6.38 9.49
N PRO A 54 -0.09 7.04 10.34
CA PRO A 54 0.87 8.04 9.88
C PRO A 54 2.07 7.36 9.22
N VAL A 55 2.78 8.13 8.40
CA VAL A 55 4.10 7.73 7.92
C VAL A 55 5.12 8.27 8.93
N ASP A 56 5.63 7.39 9.76
CA ASP A 56 6.65 7.71 10.77
C ASP A 56 7.99 8.00 10.07
N ASP A 57 8.79 8.87 10.65
CA ASP A 57 10.13 9.18 10.12
C ASP A 57 10.98 7.91 9.94
N ARG A 58 10.82 6.93 10.82
CA ARG A 58 11.52 5.65 10.72
C ARG A 58 11.18 4.87 9.44
N ALA A 59 10.02 5.15 8.82
CA ALA A 59 9.66 4.50 7.56
C ALA A 59 10.61 4.89 6.44
N TYR A 60 11.09 6.12 6.43
CA TYR A 60 12.06 6.56 5.44
C TYR A 60 13.42 5.89 5.64
N ASP A 61 13.87 5.76 6.88
CA ASP A 61 15.12 5.04 7.19
C ASP A 61 15.00 3.57 6.80
N ARG A 62 13.86 2.95 7.10
CA ARG A 62 13.62 1.56 6.73
C ARG A 62 13.57 1.38 5.20
N ALA A 63 12.94 2.31 4.50
CA ALA A 63 12.89 2.30 3.04
C ALA A 63 14.30 2.36 2.42
N TRP A 64 15.19 3.18 2.97
CA TRP A 64 16.60 3.22 2.57
C TRP A 64 17.28 1.86 2.74
N GLN A 65 17.09 1.21 3.88
CA GLN A 65 17.66 -0.11 4.15
C GLN A 65 17.15 -1.16 3.18
N VAL A 66 15.85 -1.15 2.92
CA VAL A 66 15.22 -2.12 2.00
C VAL A 66 15.73 -1.89 0.57
N GLN A 67 15.84 -0.64 0.14
CA GLN A 67 16.38 -0.34 -1.18
C GLN A 67 17.81 -0.88 -1.31
N GLU A 68 18.64 -0.72 -0.29
CA GLU A 68 19.99 -1.28 -0.30
C GLU A 68 19.98 -2.79 -0.46
N MET A 69 19.13 -3.48 0.31
CA MET A 69 18.99 -4.93 0.21
C MET A 69 18.55 -5.38 -1.19
N LEU A 70 17.59 -4.67 -1.79
CA LEU A 70 17.15 -4.93 -3.15
C LEU A 70 18.23 -4.66 -4.17
N THR A 71 19.01 -3.59 -3.97
CA THR A 71 20.13 -3.24 -4.87
C THR A 71 21.17 -4.36 -4.89
N ARG A 72 21.46 -4.94 -3.75
CA ARG A 72 22.41 -6.07 -3.65
C ARG A 72 21.95 -7.29 -4.43
N ARG A 73 20.64 -7.42 -4.64
CA ARG A 73 20.04 -8.49 -5.44
C ARG A 73 19.81 -8.10 -6.89
N GLY A 74 20.15 -6.88 -7.28
CA GLY A 74 19.85 -6.36 -8.60
C GLY A 74 18.36 -6.10 -8.82
N GLN A 75 17.58 -5.95 -7.74
CA GLN A 75 16.12 -5.80 -7.78
C GLN A 75 15.63 -4.40 -7.37
N HIS A 76 16.52 -3.43 -7.26
CA HIS A 76 16.17 -2.09 -6.77
C HIS A 76 15.24 -1.31 -7.71
N ARG A 77 15.06 -1.77 -8.96
CA ARG A 77 14.16 -1.12 -9.92
C ARG A 77 12.74 -1.69 -9.87
N SER A 78 12.53 -2.78 -9.12
CA SER A 78 11.22 -3.41 -9.03
C SER A 78 10.24 -2.61 -8.21
N ALA A 79 10.71 -1.80 -7.27
CA ALA A 79 9.84 -1.03 -6.38
C ALA A 79 10.28 0.43 -6.35
N GLY A 80 9.34 1.33 -6.59
CA GLY A 80 9.58 2.77 -6.51
C GLY A 80 9.59 3.28 -5.08
N ALA A 81 9.92 4.56 -4.92
CA ALA A 81 10.02 5.20 -3.60
C ALA A 81 8.73 5.11 -2.80
N VAL A 82 7.58 5.34 -3.44
CA VAL A 82 6.27 5.26 -2.78
C VAL A 82 6.03 3.86 -2.24
N ASP A 83 6.28 2.83 -3.04
CA ASP A 83 6.10 1.43 -2.63
C ASP A 83 6.97 1.08 -1.43
N LEU A 84 8.21 1.54 -1.44
CA LEU A 84 9.15 1.30 -0.33
C LEU A 84 8.66 1.94 0.97
N VAL A 85 8.17 3.17 0.90
CA VAL A 85 7.68 3.88 2.09
C VAL A 85 6.37 3.27 2.60
N VAL A 86 5.46 2.89 1.71
CA VAL A 86 4.21 2.22 2.08
C VAL A 86 4.50 0.89 2.75
N ALA A 87 5.38 0.08 2.16
CA ALA A 87 5.76 -1.21 2.74
C ALA A 87 6.42 -1.04 4.11
N ALA A 88 7.33 -0.07 4.24
CA ALA A 88 7.99 0.22 5.52
C ALA A 88 6.98 0.67 6.57
N THR A 89 6.00 1.48 6.19
CA THR A 89 4.94 1.94 7.10
C THR A 89 4.14 0.74 7.63
N ALA A 90 3.73 -0.16 6.75
CA ALA A 90 3.01 -1.37 7.16
C ALA A 90 3.87 -2.24 8.10
N GLU A 91 5.13 -2.44 7.76
CA GLU A 91 6.05 -3.24 8.57
C GLU A 91 6.21 -2.65 9.98
N LEU A 92 6.47 -1.35 10.08
CA LEU A 92 6.68 -0.68 11.36
C LEU A 92 5.43 -0.65 12.23
N GLN A 93 4.25 -0.63 11.63
CA GLN A 93 2.98 -0.67 12.35
C GLN A 93 2.52 -2.09 12.67
N GLY A 94 3.28 -3.10 12.26
CA GLY A 94 2.89 -4.50 12.49
C GLY A 94 1.68 -4.92 11.67
N LEU A 95 1.44 -4.29 10.53
CA LEU A 95 0.29 -4.54 9.67
C LEU A 95 0.66 -5.42 8.49
N THR A 96 -0.30 -6.25 8.05
CA THR A 96 -0.16 -6.98 6.80
C THR A 96 -0.35 -6.02 5.64
N LEU A 97 0.59 -6.03 4.69
CA LEU A 97 0.51 -5.19 3.50
C LEU A 97 -0.44 -5.82 2.49
N LEU A 98 -1.56 -5.15 2.24
CA LEU A 98 -2.52 -5.58 1.24
C LEU A 98 -2.12 -4.97 -0.10
N HIS A 99 -1.89 -5.82 -1.11
CA HIS A 99 -1.33 -5.36 -2.37
C HIS A 99 -1.86 -6.13 -3.58
N ARG A 100 -1.56 -5.61 -4.75
CA ARG A 100 -1.89 -6.22 -6.02
C ARG A 100 -0.76 -6.06 -7.04
N ASP A 101 0.46 -5.94 -6.56
CA ASP A 101 1.65 -5.76 -7.39
C ASP A 101 2.74 -6.71 -6.90
N ARG A 102 3.27 -7.52 -7.82
CA ARG A 102 4.33 -8.49 -7.51
C ARG A 102 5.63 -7.83 -7.03
N ASP A 103 5.80 -6.54 -7.29
CA ASP A 103 6.98 -5.81 -6.81
C ASP A 103 7.05 -5.81 -5.28
N PHE A 104 5.91 -5.84 -4.59
CA PHE A 104 5.88 -5.97 -3.14
C PHE A 104 6.40 -7.34 -2.66
N GLU A 105 6.31 -8.37 -3.48
CA GLU A 105 6.87 -9.68 -3.15
C GLU A 105 8.39 -9.61 -3.06
N CYS A 106 9.05 -8.82 -3.91
CA CYS A 106 10.50 -8.58 -3.83
C CYS A 106 10.87 -7.90 -2.50
N ILE A 107 10.07 -6.93 -2.07
CA ILE A 107 10.28 -6.27 -0.78
C ILE A 107 10.12 -7.26 0.37
N ALA A 108 9.05 -8.05 0.37
CA ALA A 108 8.81 -9.02 1.43
C ALA A 108 9.88 -10.11 1.47
N ALA A 109 10.47 -10.45 0.33
CA ALA A 109 11.53 -11.44 0.28
C ALA A 109 12.78 -11.00 1.06
N VAL A 110 13.03 -9.70 1.18
CA VAL A 110 14.17 -9.17 1.95
C VAL A 110 13.78 -8.71 3.37
N THR A 111 12.51 -8.38 3.61
CA THR A 111 12.07 -7.91 4.93
C THR A 111 11.44 -9.00 5.79
N GLY A 112 10.84 -10.01 5.15
CA GLY A 112 10.05 -11.01 5.85
C GLY A 112 8.68 -10.51 6.30
N GLN A 113 8.27 -9.29 5.89
CA GLN A 113 6.98 -8.74 6.31
C GLN A 113 5.79 -9.50 5.74
N ALA A 114 4.66 -9.41 6.43
CA ALA A 114 3.43 -10.08 6.01
C ALA A 114 2.81 -9.37 4.82
N LEU A 115 2.46 -10.14 3.80
CA LEU A 115 1.77 -9.67 2.61
C LEU A 115 0.45 -10.42 2.44
N GLN A 116 -0.50 -9.76 1.80
CA GLN A 116 -1.70 -10.41 1.32
C GLN A 116 -2.07 -9.86 -0.05
N TRP A 117 -2.21 -10.76 -1.02
CA TRP A 117 -2.74 -10.41 -2.33
C TRP A 117 -4.25 -10.19 -2.23
N TYR A 118 -4.79 -9.19 -2.92
CA TYR A 118 -6.23 -8.98 -2.98
C TYR A 118 -6.74 -9.06 -4.43
N GLY A 119 -7.99 -9.53 -4.56
CA GLY A 119 -8.61 -9.75 -5.86
C GLY A 119 -8.07 -10.97 -6.58
N PRO A 120 -8.35 -11.12 -7.90
CA PRO A 120 -7.83 -12.24 -8.68
C PRO A 120 -6.31 -12.19 -8.74
N GLU A 121 -5.65 -13.34 -8.60
CA GLU A 121 -4.20 -13.40 -8.70
C GLU A 121 -3.72 -13.05 -10.10
N ALA A 122 -2.68 -12.20 -10.18
CA ALA A 122 -2.09 -11.83 -11.44
C ALA A 122 -1.46 -13.04 -12.12
N GLY A 123 -1.67 -13.18 -13.43
CA GLY A 123 -1.10 -14.27 -14.22
C GLY A 123 -1.84 -15.59 -14.11
N LYS A 124 -3.01 -15.59 -13.51
CA LYS A 124 -3.89 -16.76 -13.46
C LYS A 124 -5.16 -16.51 -14.20
#